data_0343a778e31e8e018578ab3ec8c5759f
#
_entry.id   0343a778e31e8e018578ab3ec8c5759f
#
_cell.length_a   1.000
_cell.length_b   1.000
_cell.length_c   1.000
_cell.angle_alpha   90.00
_cell.angle_beta   90.00
_cell.angle_gamma   90.00
#
_symmetry.space_group_name_H-M   'P 1'
#
loop_
_entity.id
_entity.type
_entity.pdbx_description
1 polymer ?
#
loop_
_entity_poly.entity_id
_entity_poly.type
_entity_poly.pdbx_seq_one_letter_code
_entity_poly.pdbx_strand_id
1 'polypeptide(L)'
;MQSKKKWFVVFILLAALAGAAFYFLYFIRTPAYALNEARVALQQHDSAKFTRYVDVPSVMDNAFEDIIKAESKINNDNVFSNPFALGILHMLKPSVVDLMTQEALDKIAAKPDNTPKQPADPVPDAMKRNLERHIPIKNLTVKDLKLSKHEGETATATLVLRDKDLEKDFIAELLMQQNDKGDWQIKKVSNLADFIVQLDAAKRAKQALLNKPVMERLNKALQATSERLTLNKDSNKIGSEEKATLTATIMAKNMSNVAINRMYYDVTVLNDKGEQLYSYPEHYQGSIAPGQAVELTTTKKLNSMLPDDKKLMNLDIAKETVKIQVTYIAFDNGEVISPKNFVE
;
A
#
# COMPACT_ATOMS: atom_id res chain seq x y z
N MET A 1 12.06 57.68 46.37
CA MET A 1 12.49 56.83 45.23
C MET A 1 12.31 55.32 45.44
N GLN A 2 12.35 54.82 46.67
CA GLN A 2 12.21 53.35 46.96
C GLN A 2 10.81 52.76 46.71
N SER A 3 9.72 53.51 46.80
CA SER A 3 8.38 53.03 46.56
C SER A 3 8.11 52.61 45.09
N LYS A 4 8.61 53.44 44.12
CA LYS A 4 8.41 53.17 42.69
C LYS A 4 9.15 51.89 42.23
N LYS A 5 10.29 51.57 42.81
CA LYS A 5 11.05 50.33 42.50
C LYS A 5 10.32 49.08 43.03
N LYS A 6 9.67 49.14 44.18
CA LYS A 6 8.86 48.02 44.73
C LYS A 6 7.64 47.73 43.88
N TRP A 7 6.95 48.78 43.41
CA TRP A 7 5.78 48.61 42.49
C TRP A 7 6.17 48.06 41.12
N PHE A 8 7.33 48.41 40.59
CA PHE A 8 7.86 47.86 39.33
C PHE A 8 8.20 46.38 39.45
N VAL A 9 8.81 45.94 40.57
CA VAL A 9 9.05 44.52 40.84
C VAL A 9 7.78 43.73 40.98
N VAL A 10 6.76 44.28 41.69
CA VAL A 10 5.44 43.63 41.81
C VAL A 10 4.74 43.50 40.44
N PHE A 11 4.86 44.52 39.59
CA PHE A 11 4.27 44.46 38.23
C PHE A 11 4.96 43.39 37.36
N ILE A 12 6.28 43.25 37.41
CA ILE A 12 7.02 42.19 36.72
C ILE A 12 6.62 40.80 37.21
N LEU A 13 6.46 40.63 38.54
CA LEU A 13 5.99 39.36 39.12
C LEU A 13 4.57 39.00 38.69
N LEU A 14 3.66 39.99 38.69
CA LEU A 14 2.28 39.77 38.21
C LEU A 14 2.25 39.48 36.71
N ALA A 15 3.05 40.15 35.90
CA ALA A 15 3.15 39.89 34.47
C ALA A 15 3.75 38.49 34.19
N ALA A 16 4.76 38.06 34.98
CA ALA A 16 5.34 36.73 34.90
C ALA A 16 4.31 35.64 35.33
N LEU A 17 3.53 35.87 36.41
CA LEU A 17 2.48 34.97 36.84
C LEU A 17 1.32 34.89 35.84
N ALA A 18 0.93 36.02 35.25
CA ALA A 18 -0.10 36.07 34.22
C ALA A 18 0.40 35.35 32.92
N GLY A 19 1.66 35.54 32.54
CA GLY A 19 2.30 34.85 31.45
C GLY A 19 2.41 33.33 31.66
N ALA A 20 2.79 32.91 32.87
CA ALA A 20 2.79 31.51 33.27
C ALA A 20 1.36 30.92 33.28
N ALA A 21 0.39 31.63 33.86
CA ALA A 21 -1.00 31.19 33.85
C ALA A 21 -1.55 31.07 32.42
N PHE A 22 -1.30 32.04 31.55
CA PHE A 22 -1.65 31.98 30.13
C PHE A 22 -1.01 30.79 29.45
N TYR A 23 0.29 30.56 29.66
CA TYR A 23 1.02 29.40 29.12
C TYR A 23 0.37 28.08 29.59
N PHE A 24 0.19 27.90 30.90
CA PHE A 24 -0.36 26.66 31.46
C PHE A 24 -1.85 26.44 31.21
N LEU A 25 -2.67 27.50 31.18
CA LEU A 25 -4.12 27.37 31.05
C LEU A 25 -4.59 27.41 29.58
N TYR A 26 -3.85 28.02 28.71
CA TYR A 26 -4.27 28.26 27.33
C TYR A 26 -3.31 27.62 26.32
N PHE A 27 -2.02 27.97 26.32
CA PHE A 27 -1.09 27.58 25.27
C PHE A 27 -0.86 26.05 25.21
N ILE A 28 -0.58 25.41 26.34
CA ILE A 28 -0.36 23.96 26.40
C ILE A 28 -1.62 23.12 26.06
N ARG A 29 -2.78 23.76 26.04
CA ARG A 29 -4.07 23.15 25.69
C ARG A 29 -4.49 23.43 24.25
N THR A 30 -3.56 23.80 23.39
CA THR A 30 -3.85 24.00 21.95
C THR A 30 -3.48 22.77 21.15
N PRO A 31 -4.18 22.49 20.02
CA PRO A 31 -3.80 21.40 19.13
C PRO A 31 -2.42 21.62 18.50
N ALA A 32 -2.02 22.88 18.29
CA ALA A 32 -0.69 23.22 17.78
C ALA A 32 0.44 22.84 18.74
N TYR A 33 0.22 23.05 20.06
CA TYR A 33 1.17 22.62 21.09
C TYR A 33 1.29 21.09 21.12
N ALA A 34 0.14 20.38 21.17
CA ALA A 34 0.13 18.91 21.18
C ALA A 34 0.84 18.31 19.96
N LEU A 35 0.61 18.90 18.79
CA LEU A 35 1.26 18.47 17.54
C LEU A 35 2.79 18.65 17.61
N ASN A 36 3.26 19.79 18.13
CA ASN A 36 4.69 20.03 18.33
C ASN A 36 5.30 19.08 19.36
N GLU A 37 4.60 18.84 20.48
CA GLU A 37 5.08 17.93 21.52
C GLU A 37 5.14 16.47 21.05
N ALA A 38 4.18 16.02 20.22
CA ALA A 38 4.23 14.71 19.57
C ALA A 38 5.48 14.58 18.68
N ARG A 39 5.78 15.64 17.89
CA ARG A 39 7.00 15.69 17.06
C ARG A 39 8.27 15.63 17.89
N VAL A 40 8.34 16.43 18.97
CA VAL A 40 9.51 16.46 19.87
C VAL A 40 9.68 15.10 20.55
N ALA A 41 8.59 14.47 21.03
CA ALA A 41 8.64 13.14 21.64
C ALA A 41 9.18 12.09 20.67
N LEU A 42 8.74 12.13 19.42
CA LEU A 42 9.25 11.23 18.38
C LEU A 42 10.76 11.43 18.13
N GLN A 43 11.24 12.68 18.06
CA GLN A 43 12.65 13.00 17.88
C GLN A 43 13.52 12.59 19.08
N GLN A 44 12.95 12.61 20.28
CA GLN A 44 13.62 12.24 21.53
C GLN A 44 13.52 10.75 21.87
N HIS A 45 12.83 9.97 21.04
CA HIS A 45 12.51 8.55 21.30
C HIS A 45 11.77 8.33 22.63
N ASP A 46 10.95 9.30 23.03
CA ASP A 46 10.15 9.26 24.25
C ASP A 46 8.75 8.75 23.93
N SER A 47 8.56 7.43 23.97
CA SER A 47 7.29 6.78 23.70
C SER A 47 6.21 7.14 24.74
N ALA A 48 6.60 7.35 26.01
CA ALA A 48 5.67 7.74 27.09
C ALA A 48 5.12 9.15 26.87
N LYS A 49 5.96 10.09 26.45
CA LYS A 49 5.53 11.44 26.08
C LYS A 49 4.72 11.42 24.79
N PHE A 50 5.11 10.59 23.81
CA PHE A 50 4.41 10.46 22.54
C PHE A 50 2.95 10.02 22.72
N THR A 51 2.68 9.00 23.55
CA THR A 51 1.33 8.49 23.83
C THR A 51 0.43 9.49 24.53
N ARG A 52 0.98 10.52 25.14
CA ARG A 52 0.18 11.61 25.71
C ARG A 52 -0.50 12.45 24.65
N TYR A 53 0.14 12.62 23.47
CA TYR A 53 -0.34 13.49 22.38
C TYR A 53 -0.80 12.69 21.15
N VAL A 54 -0.59 11.37 21.13
CA VAL A 54 -1.05 10.46 20.09
C VAL A 54 -1.74 9.27 20.73
N ASP A 55 -2.99 9.08 20.42
CA ASP A 55 -3.73 7.87 20.81
C ASP A 55 -3.36 6.73 19.83
N VAL A 56 -2.21 6.11 20.09
CA VAL A 56 -1.64 5.09 19.20
C VAL A 56 -2.63 3.94 18.96
N PRO A 57 -3.33 3.38 19.95
CA PRO A 57 -4.34 2.36 19.71
C PRO A 57 -5.43 2.81 18.73
N SER A 58 -5.99 4.02 18.91
CA SER A 58 -7.00 4.55 17.99
C SER A 58 -6.46 4.77 16.59
N VAL A 59 -5.21 5.27 16.46
CA VAL A 59 -4.55 5.45 15.16
C VAL A 59 -4.38 4.10 14.47
N MET A 60 -3.95 3.04 15.17
CA MET A 60 -3.73 1.72 14.61
C MET A 60 -5.04 1.01 14.27
N ASP A 61 -6.09 1.17 15.09
CA ASP A 61 -7.41 0.62 14.80
C ASP A 61 -8.01 1.20 13.51
N ASN A 62 -7.92 2.53 13.33
CA ASN A 62 -8.34 3.19 12.09
C ASN A 62 -7.43 2.81 10.90
N ALA A 63 -6.12 2.71 11.12
CA ALA A 63 -5.17 2.33 10.08
C ALA A 63 -5.44 0.92 9.54
N PHE A 64 -5.82 -0.03 10.38
CA PHE A 64 -6.20 -1.38 9.95
C PHE A 64 -7.33 -1.36 8.91
N GLU A 65 -8.42 -0.61 9.18
CA GLU A 65 -9.55 -0.48 8.24
C GLU A 65 -9.14 0.22 6.94
N ASP A 66 -8.36 1.29 7.06
CA ASP A 66 -7.92 2.06 5.90
C ASP A 66 -6.94 1.28 5.02
N ILE A 67 -6.10 0.41 5.59
CA ILE A 67 -5.22 -0.51 4.84
C ILE A 67 -6.06 -1.51 4.05
N ILE A 68 -7.04 -2.17 4.67
CA ILE A 68 -7.95 -3.09 3.97
C ILE A 68 -8.65 -2.38 2.81
N LYS A 69 -9.14 -1.17 3.04
CA LYS A 69 -9.79 -0.35 2.02
C LYS A 69 -8.84 0.05 0.89
N ALA A 70 -7.58 0.38 1.20
CA ALA A 70 -6.56 0.68 0.19
C ALA A 70 -6.23 -0.56 -0.65
N GLU A 71 -5.99 -1.71 0.01
CA GLU A 71 -5.71 -2.99 -0.64
C GLU A 71 -6.82 -3.42 -1.60
N SER A 72 -8.09 -3.26 -1.21
CA SER A 72 -9.22 -3.56 -2.09
C SER A 72 -9.27 -2.67 -3.34
N LYS A 73 -8.68 -1.45 -3.29
CA LYS A 73 -8.58 -0.54 -4.43
C LYS A 73 -7.34 -0.81 -5.30
N ILE A 74 -6.25 -1.26 -4.70
CA ILE A 74 -4.95 -1.49 -5.38
C ILE A 74 -4.93 -2.84 -6.08
N ASN A 75 -5.39 -3.87 -5.37
CA ASN A 75 -5.38 -5.25 -5.85
C ASN A 75 -6.81 -5.66 -6.18
N ASN A 76 -7.13 -5.78 -7.46
CA ASN A 76 -8.38 -6.38 -7.91
C ASN A 76 -8.49 -7.87 -7.54
N ASP A 77 -7.42 -8.50 -7.08
CA ASP A 77 -7.33 -9.88 -6.58
C ASP A 77 -7.63 -9.94 -5.07
N ASN A 78 -8.62 -10.07 -4.67
CA ASN A 78 -9.82 -10.55 -4.08
C ASN A 78 -9.74 -11.34 -2.77
N VAL A 79 -8.61 -11.37 -2.07
CA VAL A 79 -8.63 -11.78 -0.65
C VAL A 79 -9.37 -10.72 0.18
N PHE A 80 -9.15 -9.44 -0.11
CA PHE A 80 -9.77 -8.30 0.61
C PHE A 80 -11.19 -7.94 0.13
N SER A 81 -11.68 -8.53 -0.96
CA SER A 81 -13.08 -8.42 -1.39
C SER A 81 -13.88 -9.68 -1.14
N ASN A 82 -13.26 -10.76 -0.64
CA ASN A 82 -13.94 -11.99 -0.26
C ASN A 82 -14.56 -11.82 1.15
N PRO A 83 -15.91 -11.91 1.32
CA PRO A 83 -16.57 -11.73 2.61
C PRO A 83 -16.06 -12.69 3.71
N PHE A 84 -15.70 -13.91 3.35
CA PHE A 84 -15.16 -14.89 4.30
C PHE A 84 -13.77 -14.51 4.78
N ALA A 85 -12.88 -14.10 3.87
CA ALA A 85 -11.54 -13.63 4.22
C ALA A 85 -11.59 -12.33 5.05
N LEU A 86 -12.49 -11.39 4.71
CA LEU A 86 -12.76 -10.20 5.52
C LEU A 86 -13.25 -10.56 6.92
N GLY A 87 -14.15 -11.55 7.05
CA GLY A 87 -14.61 -12.05 8.35
C GLY A 87 -13.48 -12.56 9.23
N ILE A 88 -12.53 -13.31 8.65
CA ILE A 88 -11.32 -13.78 9.36
C ILE A 88 -10.43 -12.59 9.75
N LEU A 89 -10.20 -11.63 8.85
CA LEU A 89 -9.40 -10.44 9.13
C LEU A 89 -10.00 -9.61 10.28
N HIS A 90 -11.31 -9.39 10.29
CA HIS A 90 -11.98 -8.68 11.39
C HIS A 90 -11.94 -9.46 12.72
N MET A 91 -11.97 -10.79 12.67
CA MET A 91 -11.79 -11.61 13.87
C MET A 91 -10.38 -11.46 14.46
N LEU A 92 -9.35 -11.30 13.61
CA LEU A 92 -7.95 -11.12 14.02
C LEU A 92 -7.62 -9.65 14.33
N LYS A 93 -8.50 -8.70 13.99
CA LYS A 93 -8.26 -7.25 14.15
C LYS A 93 -7.71 -6.87 15.52
N PRO A 94 -8.29 -7.29 16.69
CA PRO A 94 -7.76 -6.88 17.98
C PRO A 94 -6.28 -7.25 18.16
N SER A 95 -5.91 -8.49 17.83
CA SER A 95 -4.53 -8.98 17.96
C SER A 95 -3.57 -8.26 17.01
N VAL A 96 -4.03 -7.94 15.79
CA VAL A 96 -3.23 -7.20 14.79
C VAL A 96 -3.03 -5.75 15.24
N VAL A 97 -4.08 -5.10 15.73
CA VAL A 97 -4.01 -3.71 16.23
C VAL A 97 -3.10 -3.61 17.46
N ASP A 98 -3.19 -4.56 18.38
CA ASP A 98 -2.30 -4.61 19.56
C ASP A 98 -0.83 -4.77 19.12
N LEU A 99 -0.56 -5.67 18.17
CA LEU A 99 0.79 -5.87 17.64
C LEU A 99 1.31 -4.61 16.94
N MET A 100 0.51 -4.01 16.06
CA MET A 100 0.88 -2.76 15.36
C MET A 100 1.16 -1.63 16.37
N THR A 101 0.37 -1.55 17.44
CA THR A 101 0.54 -0.57 18.51
C THR A 101 1.86 -0.77 19.23
N GLN A 102 2.17 -2.01 19.65
CA GLN A 102 3.42 -2.34 20.33
C GLN A 102 4.63 -2.09 19.42
N GLU A 103 4.58 -2.56 18.18
CA GLU A 103 5.66 -2.35 17.21
C GLU A 103 5.92 -0.87 16.94
N ALA A 104 4.88 -0.05 16.83
CA ALA A 104 5.01 1.39 16.68
C ALA A 104 5.68 2.04 17.89
N LEU A 105 5.27 1.67 19.11
CA LEU A 105 5.85 2.18 20.35
C LEU A 105 7.30 1.74 20.52
N ASP A 106 7.62 0.49 20.20
CA ASP A 106 8.99 -0.04 20.26
C ASP A 106 9.90 0.67 19.24
N LYS A 107 9.42 0.93 18.02
CA LYS A 107 10.16 1.71 17.01
C LYS A 107 10.39 3.15 17.44
N ILE A 108 9.43 3.76 18.14
CA ILE A 108 9.58 5.11 18.69
C ILE A 108 10.61 5.11 19.81
N ALA A 109 10.58 4.12 20.71
CA ALA A 109 11.52 4.01 21.83
C ALA A 109 12.93 3.55 21.43
N ALA A 110 13.08 2.87 20.28
CA ALA A 110 14.36 2.35 19.81
C ALA A 110 15.29 3.50 19.40
N LYS A 111 16.43 3.59 20.09
CA LYS A 111 17.55 4.41 19.62
C LYS A 111 18.20 3.75 18.40
N PRO A 112 18.85 4.51 17.50
CA PRO A 112 19.38 3.99 16.23
C PRO A 112 20.30 2.75 16.31
N ASP A 113 20.84 2.43 17.48
CA ASP A 113 21.81 1.33 17.71
C ASP A 113 21.23 0.07 18.35
N ASN A 114 19.92 -0.01 18.61
CA ASN A 114 19.32 -1.18 19.23
C ASN A 114 18.65 -2.07 18.23
N THR A 115 19.22 -3.25 17.99
CA THR A 115 18.56 -4.36 17.26
C THR A 115 17.30 -4.79 18.02
N PRO A 116 16.11 -4.78 17.40
CA PRO A 116 14.88 -5.20 18.07
C PRO A 116 14.98 -6.67 18.48
N LYS A 117 14.69 -6.99 19.74
CA LYS A 117 14.36 -8.35 20.15
C LYS A 117 13.02 -8.72 19.55
N GLN A 118 13.02 -9.73 18.70
CA GLN A 118 11.83 -10.27 18.05
C GLN A 118 10.98 -11.02 19.08
N PRO A 119 9.77 -10.57 19.45
CA PRO A 119 8.83 -11.41 20.19
C PRO A 119 8.31 -12.53 19.28
N ALA A 120 7.90 -13.64 19.86
CA ALA A 120 7.22 -14.72 19.12
C ALA A 120 5.86 -14.18 18.61
N ASP A 121 5.75 -14.01 17.30
CA ASP A 121 4.66 -13.32 16.63
C ASP A 121 3.47 -14.24 16.36
N PRO A 122 2.25 -13.96 16.87
CA PRO A 122 1.05 -14.70 16.51
C PRO A 122 0.53 -14.36 15.10
N VAL A 123 1.09 -13.34 14.43
CA VAL A 123 0.68 -12.92 13.08
C VAL A 123 1.53 -13.65 12.04
N PRO A 124 0.91 -14.28 11.02
CA PRO A 124 1.64 -14.96 9.97
C PRO A 124 2.64 -14.01 9.27
N ASP A 125 3.88 -14.45 9.11
CA ASP A 125 4.94 -13.69 8.43
C ASP A 125 4.54 -13.15 7.06
N ALA A 126 3.62 -13.83 6.38
CA ALA A 126 3.07 -13.37 5.11
C ALA A 126 2.27 -12.07 5.25
N MET A 127 1.50 -11.93 6.34
CA MET A 127 0.70 -10.73 6.61
C MET A 127 1.60 -9.56 7.03
N LYS A 128 2.63 -9.83 7.85
CA LYS A 128 3.64 -8.84 8.25
C LYS A 128 4.40 -8.30 7.02
N ARG A 129 4.88 -9.19 6.14
CA ARG A 129 5.54 -8.80 4.88
C ARG A 129 4.62 -8.00 3.96
N ASN A 130 3.33 -8.30 3.90
CA ASN A 130 2.38 -7.52 3.12
C ASN A 130 2.20 -6.11 3.69
N LEU A 131 2.01 -5.97 5.00
CA LEU A 131 1.91 -4.67 5.66
C LEU A 131 3.18 -3.82 5.43
N GLU A 132 4.37 -4.39 5.61
CA GLU A 132 5.64 -3.70 5.39
C GLU A 132 5.85 -3.30 3.91
N ARG A 133 5.36 -4.11 2.96
CA ARG A 133 5.49 -3.83 1.52
C ARG A 133 4.65 -2.65 1.07
N HIS A 134 3.47 -2.47 1.68
CA HIS A 134 2.52 -1.44 1.27
C HIS A 134 2.69 -0.10 2.00
N ILE A 135 3.36 -0.09 3.17
CA ILE A 135 3.67 1.14 3.90
C ILE A 135 5.19 1.24 4.11
N PRO A 136 5.99 1.51 3.08
CA PRO A 136 7.42 1.70 3.23
C PRO A 136 7.69 3.08 3.86
N ILE A 137 7.64 3.14 5.17
CA ILE A 137 7.94 4.35 5.95
C ILE A 137 9.42 4.75 5.80
N LYS A 138 10.29 3.80 5.43
CA LYS A 138 11.75 3.98 5.40
C LYS A 138 12.23 5.13 4.50
N ASN A 139 11.53 5.42 3.42
CA ASN A 139 11.93 6.42 2.43
C ASN A 139 11.16 7.74 2.57
N LEU A 140 10.21 7.81 3.51
CA LEU A 140 9.42 9.01 3.77
C LEU A 140 10.14 9.91 4.79
N THR A 141 10.26 11.19 4.46
CA THR A 141 10.78 12.22 5.38
C THR A 141 9.74 13.31 5.58
N VAL A 142 9.59 13.76 6.81
CA VAL A 142 8.71 14.87 7.13
C VAL A 142 9.30 16.16 6.56
N LYS A 143 8.55 16.80 5.67
CA LYS A 143 8.90 18.08 5.05
C LYS A 143 8.22 19.25 5.75
N ASP A 144 6.94 19.11 6.07
CA ASP A 144 6.16 20.13 6.74
C ASP A 144 5.07 19.49 7.62
N LEU A 145 4.72 20.17 8.70
CA LEU A 145 3.66 19.77 9.62
C LEU A 145 3.01 21.02 10.19
N LYS A 146 1.75 21.25 9.86
CA LYS A 146 1.03 22.45 10.27
C LYS A 146 -0.43 22.17 10.60
N LEU A 147 -0.97 22.93 11.55
CA LEU A 147 -2.39 22.95 11.82
C LEU A 147 -3.14 23.56 10.62
N SER A 148 -4.13 22.85 10.08
CA SER A 148 -4.90 23.28 8.91
C SER A 148 -6.26 23.85 9.30
N LYS A 149 -6.92 23.25 10.31
CA LYS A 149 -8.26 23.63 10.75
C LYS A 149 -8.41 23.35 12.24
N HIS A 150 -9.21 24.21 12.94
CA HIS A 150 -9.57 23.99 14.33
C HIS A 150 -11.04 24.42 14.55
N GLU A 151 -11.86 23.48 15.00
CA GLU A 151 -13.30 23.68 15.24
C GLU A 151 -13.72 22.98 16.53
N GLY A 152 -13.92 23.75 17.59
CA GLY A 152 -14.34 23.23 18.89
C GLY A 152 -13.32 22.23 19.46
N GLU A 153 -13.76 20.99 19.69
CA GLU A 153 -12.95 19.89 20.24
C GLU A 153 -12.23 19.06 19.17
N THR A 154 -12.29 19.47 17.90
CA THR A 154 -11.63 18.81 16.79
C THR A 154 -10.69 19.74 16.06
N ALA A 155 -9.58 19.20 15.57
CA ALA A 155 -8.63 19.91 14.72
C ALA A 155 -8.05 18.98 13.66
N THR A 156 -7.66 19.55 12.53
CA THR A 156 -6.96 18.81 11.46
C THR A 156 -5.58 19.42 11.27
N ALA A 157 -4.57 18.57 11.18
CA ALA A 157 -3.22 18.97 10.80
C ALA A 157 -2.82 18.32 9.48
N THR A 158 -2.10 19.06 8.65
CA THR A 158 -1.53 18.59 7.39
C THR A 158 -0.08 18.22 7.61
N LEU A 159 0.25 16.96 7.32
CA LEU A 159 1.60 16.42 7.33
C LEU A 159 2.05 16.22 5.88
N VAL A 160 3.08 16.94 5.45
CA VAL A 160 3.69 16.77 4.14
C VAL A 160 4.90 15.83 4.26
N LEU A 161 4.83 14.71 3.56
CA LEU A 161 5.86 13.68 3.53
C LEU A 161 6.54 13.68 2.16
N ARG A 162 7.86 13.75 2.14
CA ARG A 162 8.67 13.60 0.93
C ARG A 162 9.14 12.17 0.80
N ASP A 163 8.75 11.49 -0.26
CA ASP A 163 9.39 10.24 -0.66
C ASP A 163 10.64 10.58 -1.49
N LYS A 164 11.80 10.11 -1.00
CA LYS A 164 13.11 10.40 -1.63
C LYS A 164 13.30 9.66 -2.94
N ASP A 165 12.80 8.43 -3.02
CA ASP A 165 12.97 7.61 -4.22
C ASP A 165 12.04 8.08 -5.34
N LEU A 166 10.82 8.45 -4.99
CA LEU A 166 9.84 8.97 -5.94
C LEU A 166 10.06 10.45 -6.26
N GLU A 167 10.86 11.16 -5.46
CA GLU A 167 11.06 12.62 -5.53
C GLU A 167 9.74 13.40 -5.49
N LYS A 168 8.74 12.86 -4.77
CA LYS A 168 7.37 13.38 -4.72
C LYS A 168 6.92 13.64 -3.29
N ASP A 169 6.13 14.69 -3.13
CA ASP A 169 5.48 15.01 -1.86
C ASP A 169 4.10 14.37 -1.80
N PHE A 170 3.77 13.81 -0.62
CA PHE A 170 2.48 13.21 -0.29
C PHE A 170 1.90 13.91 0.93
N ILE A 171 0.59 14.02 0.98
CA ILE A 171 -0.11 14.71 2.07
C ILE A 171 -0.88 13.68 2.90
N ALA A 172 -0.60 13.65 4.21
CA ALA A 172 -1.40 12.96 5.20
C ALA A 172 -2.14 13.98 6.07
N GLU A 173 -3.41 13.72 6.35
CA GLU A 173 -4.26 14.55 7.18
C GLU A 173 -4.48 13.90 8.54
N LEU A 174 -4.03 14.57 9.60
CA LEU A 174 -4.13 14.08 10.97
C LEU A 174 -5.37 14.68 11.64
N LEU A 175 -6.32 13.82 12.05
CA LEU A 175 -7.43 14.24 12.88
C LEU A 175 -6.99 14.24 14.35
N MET A 176 -7.21 15.37 15.01
CA MET A 176 -6.95 15.58 16.42
C MET A 176 -8.26 15.81 17.17
N GLN A 177 -8.36 15.31 18.37
CA GLN A 177 -9.50 15.52 19.28
C GLN A 177 -9.03 15.79 20.70
N GLN A 178 -9.81 16.57 21.44
CA GLN A 178 -9.62 16.67 22.88
C GLN A 178 -10.11 15.40 23.57
N ASN A 179 -9.35 14.92 24.55
CA ASN A 179 -9.80 13.90 25.48
C ASN A 179 -10.62 14.50 26.63
N ASP A 180 -11.17 13.66 27.52
CA ASP A 180 -12.00 14.07 28.68
C ASP A 180 -11.26 15.01 29.65
N LYS A 181 -9.93 15.09 29.60
CA LYS A 181 -9.08 15.99 30.40
C LYS A 181 -8.78 17.31 29.68
N GLY A 182 -9.29 17.50 28.47
CA GLY A 182 -9.04 18.65 27.63
C GLY A 182 -7.65 18.66 26.94
N ASP A 183 -6.91 17.53 26.96
CA ASP A 183 -5.65 17.38 26.25
C ASP A 183 -5.93 16.97 24.80
N TRP A 184 -5.20 17.57 23.86
CA TRP A 184 -5.31 17.24 22.44
C TRP A 184 -4.51 15.99 22.09
N GLN A 185 -5.14 15.09 21.34
CA GLN A 185 -4.51 13.86 20.83
C GLN A 185 -4.78 13.66 19.35
N ILE A 186 -3.79 13.18 18.61
CA ILE A 186 -3.98 12.64 17.27
C ILE A 186 -4.72 11.31 17.38
N LYS A 187 -5.86 11.17 16.71
CA LYS A 187 -6.74 9.99 16.77
C LYS A 187 -6.67 9.12 15.52
N LYS A 188 -6.40 9.71 14.35
CA LYS A 188 -6.27 8.98 13.08
C LYS A 188 -5.60 9.80 11.99
N VAL A 189 -5.18 9.13 10.92
CA VAL A 189 -4.85 9.73 9.63
C VAL A 189 -6.11 9.66 8.76
N SER A 190 -6.77 10.81 8.52
CA SER A 190 -8.11 10.85 7.92
C SER A 190 -8.17 10.35 6.47
N ASN A 191 -7.06 10.47 5.75
CA ASN A 191 -6.95 10.10 4.34
C ASN A 191 -5.97 8.94 4.09
N LEU A 192 -5.72 8.07 5.08
CA LEU A 192 -4.68 7.05 5.00
C LEU A 192 -4.89 6.09 3.82
N ALA A 193 -6.12 5.64 3.58
CA ALA A 193 -6.42 4.76 2.44
C ALA A 193 -6.04 5.40 1.10
N ASP A 194 -6.42 6.66 0.89
CA ASP A 194 -6.12 7.39 -0.36
C ASP A 194 -4.62 7.73 -0.46
N PHE A 195 -3.95 8.00 0.66
CA PHE A 195 -2.50 8.18 0.74
C PHE A 195 -1.77 6.91 0.26
N ILE A 196 -2.16 5.73 0.75
CA ILE A 196 -1.57 4.44 0.34
C ILE A 196 -1.78 4.20 -1.16
N VAL A 197 -3.00 4.42 -1.67
CA VAL A 197 -3.32 4.27 -3.10
C VAL A 197 -2.48 5.21 -3.97
N GLN A 198 -2.32 6.48 -3.57
CA GLN A 198 -1.51 7.46 -4.30
C GLN A 198 -0.02 7.09 -4.30
N LEU A 199 0.48 6.60 -3.17
CA LEU A 199 1.87 6.16 -3.03
C LEU A 199 2.14 4.93 -3.92
N ASP A 200 1.27 3.92 -3.90
CA ASP A 200 1.36 2.74 -4.75
C ASP A 200 1.30 3.12 -6.24
N ALA A 201 0.35 3.95 -6.64
CA ALA A 201 0.24 4.43 -8.01
C ALA A 201 1.50 5.17 -8.49
N ALA A 202 2.12 6.00 -7.63
CA ALA A 202 3.36 6.69 -7.95
C ALA A 202 4.54 5.72 -8.09
N LYS A 203 4.62 4.69 -7.24
CA LYS A 203 5.63 3.62 -7.32
C LYS A 203 5.49 2.83 -8.62
N ARG A 204 4.27 2.39 -8.94
CA ARG A 204 3.99 1.66 -10.20
C ARG A 204 4.33 2.51 -11.42
N ALA A 205 4.01 3.80 -11.41
CA ALA A 205 4.36 4.71 -12.50
C ALA A 205 5.87 4.84 -12.69
N LYS A 206 6.64 5.01 -11.60
CA LYS A 206 8.10 5.06 -11.66
C LYS A 206 8.68 3.72 -12.12
N GLN A 207 8.19 2.61 -11.59
CA GLN A 207 8.58 1.26 -11.99
C GLN A 207 8.37 1.04 -13.50
N ALA A 208 7.19 1.42 -14.01
CA ALA A 208 6.87 1.33 -15.44
C ALA A 208 7.80 2.19 -16.29
N LEU A 209 8.08 3.43 -15.85
CA LEU A 209 9.00 4.33 -16.56
C LEU A 209 10.42 3.76 -16.66
N LEU A 210 10.95 3.26 -15.54
CA LEU A 210 12.29 2.70 -15.47
C LEU A 210 12.42 1.39 -16.27
N ASN A 211 11.35 0.60 -16.33
CA ASN A 211 11.32 -0.65 -17.10
C ASN A 211 10.92 -0.46 -18.57
N LYS A 212 10.52 0.73 -19.00
CA LYS A 212 10.12 0.98 -20.40
C LYS A 212 11.13 0.46 -21.42
N PRO A 213 12.46 0.72 -21.31
CA PRO A 213 13.44 0.19 -22.26
C PRO A 213 13.51 -1.34 -22.27
N VAL A 214 13.30 -1.98 -21.11
CA VAL A 214 13.30 -3.44 -20.99
C VAL A 214 12.08 -4.03 -21.68
N MET A 215 10.90 -3.43 -21.47
CA MET A 215 9.66 -3.84 -22.13
C MET A 215 9.73 -3.67 -23.65
N GLU A 216 10.36 -2.59 -24.13
CA GLU A 216 10.63 -2.41 -25.57
C GLU A 216 11.53 -3.52 -26.13
N ARG A 217 12.58 -3.93 -25.39
CA ARG A 217 13.44 -5.06 -25.78
C ARG A 217 12.69 -6.38 -25.79
N LEU A 218 11.84 -6.67 -24.79
CA LEU A 218 10.99 -7.86 -24.76
C LEU A 218 10.07 -7.91 -25.98
N ASN A 219 9.37 -6.81 -26.28
CA ASN A 219 8.45 -6.72 -27.42
C ASN A 219 9.16 -6.80 -28.79
N LYS A 220 10.43 -6.36 -28.88
CA LYS A 220 11.24 -6.53 -30.06
C LYS A 220 11.76 -7.97 -30.25
N ALA A 221 12.03 -8.65 -29.11
CA ALA A 221 12.58 -10.02 -29.16
C ALA A 221 11.48 -11.06 -29.44
N LEU A 222 10.27 -10.84 -28.95
CA LEU A 222 9.16 -11.78 -29.13
C LEU A 222 7.86 -11.03 -29.47
N GLN A 223 7.23 -11.44 -30.58
CA GLN A 223 5.86 -11.03 -30.91
C GLN A 223 4.89 -12.10 -30.42
N ALA A 224 3.96 -11.74 -29.54
CA ALA A 224 2.93 -12.64 -29.07
C ALA A 224 1.54 -12.05 -29.38
N THR A 225 0.69 -12.86 -30.03
CA THR A 225 -0.67 -12.49 -30.41
C THR A 225 -1.65 -13.57 -29.95
N SER A 226 -2.84 -13.17 -29.55
CA SER A 226 -3.91 -14.11 -29.25
C SER A 226 -4.64 -14.50 -30.52
N GLU A 227 -4.80 -15.81 -30.73
CA GLU A 227 -5.53 -16.37 -31.87
C GLU A 227 -6.97 -16.73 -31.50
N ARG A 228 -7.18 -17.25 -30.28
CA ARG A 228 -8.48 -17.72 -29.83
C ARG A 228 -8.62 -17.66 -28.32
N LEU A 229 -9.82 -17.32 -27.86
CA LEU A 229 -10.24 -17.46 -26.48
C LEU A 229 -11.51 -18.30 -26.41
N THR A 230 -11.54 -19.32 -25.56
CA THR A 230 -12.71 -20.19 -25.36
C THR A 230 -12.97 -20.42 -23.89
N LEU A 231 -14.25 -20.56 -23.52
CA LEU A 231 -14.69 -20.89 -22.18
C LEU A 231 -15.58 -22.13 -22.24
N ASN A 232 -15.11 -23.22 -21.68
CA ASN A 232 -15.84 -24.49 -21.59
C ASN A 232 -16.34 -24.65 -20.16
N LYS A 233 -17.66 -24.65 -19.98
CA LYS A 233 -18.31 -24.93 -18.69
C LYS A 233 -18.43 -26.43 -18.48
N ASP A 234 -18.03 -26.92 -17.31
CA ASP A 234 -18.15 -28.32 -16.96
C ASP A 234 -19.64 -28.65 -16.76
N SER A 235 -20.09 -29.74 -17.37
CA SER A 235 -21.48 -30.21 -17.25
C SER A 235 -21.80 -30.84 -15.88
N ASN A 236 -20.79 -31.25 -15.14
CA ASN A 236 -20.92 -31.88 -13.83
C ASN A 236 -20.94 -30.85 -12.72
N LYS A 237 -22.14 -30.54 -12.21
CA LYS A 237 -22.28 -29.73 -10.98
C LYS A 237 -22.11 -30.60 -9.75
N ILE A 238 -21.20 -30.23 -8.86
CA ILE A 238 -21.11 -30.83 -7.53
C ILE A 238 -21.68 -29.84 -6.52
N GLY A 239 -22.94 -30.00 -6.17
CA GLY A 239 -23.65 -29.05 -5.31
C GLY A 239 -23.92 -27.71 -6.02
N SER A 240 -23.58 -26.59 -5.37
CA SER A 240 -23.71 -25.23 -5.92
C SER A 240 -22.44 -24.73 -6.67
N GLU A 241 -21.39 -25.56 -6.73
CA GLU A 241 -20.11 -25.20 -7.36
C GLU A 241 -20.18 -25.49 -8.87
N GLU A 242 -20.01 -24.44 -9.66
CA GLU A 242 -19.82 -24.55 -11.11
C GLU A 242 -18.34 -24.38 -11.44
N LYS A 243 -17.84 -25.22 -12.35
CA LYS A 243 -16.46 -25.17 -12.86
C LYS A 243 -16.46 -24.85 -14.33
N ALA A 244 -15.41 -24.17 -14.78
CA ALA A 244 -15.18 -23.92 -16.18
C ALA A 244 -13.68 -23.92 -16.47
N THR A 245 -13.33 -24.10 -17.73
CA THR A 245 -11.96 -23.99 -18.21
C THR A 245 -11.89 -22.88 -19.25
N LEU A 246 -11.15 -21.83 -18.95
CA LEU A 246 -10.78 -20.80 -19.88
C LEU A 246 -9.53 -21.27 -20.64
N THR A 247 -9.56 -21.26 -21.96
CA THR A 247 -8.44 -21.63 -22.81
C THR A 247 -8.11 -20.48 -23.75
N ALA A 248 -6.85 -20.03 -23.75
CA ALA A 248 -6.33 -19.07 -24.72
C ALA A 248 -5.27 -19.73 -25.61
N THR A 249 -5.43 -19.57 -26.93
CA THR A 249 -4.44 -19.97 -27.91
C THR A 249 -3.65 -18.73 -28.35
N ILE A 250 -2.33 -18.80 -28.30
CA ILE A 250 -1.41 -17.69 -28.49
C ILE A 250 -0.38 -18.09 -29.53
N MET A 251 -0.16 -17.26 -30.53
CA MET A 251 0.98 -17.41 -31.46
C MET A 251 2.15 -16.58 -30.95
N ALA A 252 3.27 -17.23 -30.62
CA ALA A 252 4.48 -16.58 -30.17
C ALA A 252 5.59 -16.75 -31.24
N LYS A 253 6.10 -15.63 -31.79
CA LYS A 253 7.15 -15.62 -32.83
C LYS A 253 8.42 -14.99 -32.28
N ASN A 254 9.53 -15.74 -32.34
CA ASN A 254 10.85 -15.22 -31.99
C ASN A 254 11.33 -14.26 -33.08
N MET A 255 11.44 -12.99 -32.76
CA MET A 255 11.91 -11.93 -33.65
C MET A 255 13.40 -11.62 -33.46
N SER A 256 14.07 -12.29 -32.51
CA SER A 256 15.50 -12.14 -32.24
C SER A 256 16.35 -13.07 -33.13
N ASN A 257 17.67 -12.91 -33.07
CA ASN A 257 18.65 -13.74 -33.76
C ASN A 257 19.20 -14.91 -32.91
N VAL A 258 18.67 -15.09 -31.71
CA VAL A 258 19.06 -16.14 -30.75
C VAL A 258 17.81 -16.96 -30.37
N ALA A 259 17.97 -18.28 -30.20
CA ALA A 259 16.86 -19.11 -29.78
C ALA A 259 16.41 -18.76 -28.33
N ILE A 260 15.10 -18.69 -28.15
CA ILE A 260 14.48 -18.48 -26.83
C ILE A 260 14.24 -19.85 -26.21
N ASN A 261 14.67 -20.05 -24.95
CA ASN A 261 14.47 -21.32 -24.23
C ASN A 261 13.43 -21.24 -23.11
N ARG A 262 13.11 -20.02 -22.63
CA ARG A 262 12.08 -19.80 -21.62
C ARG A 262 11.48 -18.41 -21.75
N MET A 263 10.18 -18.30 -21.51
CA MET A 263 9.52 -17.01 -21.37
C MET A 263 8.43 -17.06 -20.29
N TYR A 264 8.18 -15.91 -19.62
CA TYR A 264 7.00 -15.65 -18.80
C TYR A 264 6.17 -14.57 -19.46
N TYR A 265 4.86 -14.68 -19.32
CA TYR A 265 3.94 -13.72 -19.92
C TYR A 265 2.64 -13.68 -19.13
N ASP A 266 1.99 -12.53 -19.14
CA ASP A 266 0.67 -12.35 -18.57
C ASP A 266 -0.38 -12.45 -19.69
N VAL A 267 -1.43 -13.21 -19.42
CA VAL A 267 -2.61 -13.33 -20.26
C VAL A 267 -3.70 -12.48 -19.64
N THR A 268 -4.10 -11.41 -20.32
CA THR A 268 -5.11 -10.47 -19.83
C THR A 268 -6.34 -10.49 -20.72
N VAL A 269 -7.49 -10.82 -20.17
CA VAL A 269 -8.80 -10.75 -20.81
C VAL A 269 -9.33 -9.33 -20.66
N LEU A 270 -9.71 -8.70 -21.77
CA LEU A 270 -10.21 -7.34 -21.83
C LEU A 270 -11.65 -7.37 -22.39
N ASN A 271 -12.51 -6.48 -21.89
CA ASN A 271 -13.84 -6.27 -22.45
C ASN A 271 -13.78 -5.48 -23.78
N ASP A 272 -14.93 -5.25 -24.37
CA ASP A 272 -15.12 -4.46 -25.62
C ASP A 272 -14.64 -3.00 -25.50
N LYS A 273 -14.49 -2.48 -24.28
CA LYS A 273 -13.95 -1.14 -23.98
C LYS A 273 -12.44 -1.14 -23.71
N GLY A 274 -11.79 -2.32 -23.76
CA GLY A 274 -10.37 -2.47 -23.43
C GLY A 274 -10.06 -2.45 -21.92
N GLU A 275 -11.07 -2.58 -21.06
CA GLU A 275 -10.90 -2.66 -19.61
C GLU A 275 -10.54 -4.10 -19.21
N GLN A 276 -9.61 -4.25 -18.28
CA GLN A 276 -9.16 -5.54 -17.79
C GLN A 276 -10.28 -6.23 -16.97
N LEU A 277 -10.69 -7.41 -17.41
CA LEU A 277 -11.63 -8.27 -16.71
C LEU A 277 -10.93 -9.30 -15.84
N TYR A 278 -9.85 -9.88 -16.36
CA TYR A 278 -9.09 -10.93 -15.71
C TYR A 278 -7.64 -10.93 -16.20
N SER A 279 -6.69 -11.34 -15.36
CA SER A 279 -5.30 -11.52 -15.77
C SER A 279 -4.66 -12.66 -14.97
N TYR A 280 -3.81 -13.44 -15.62
CA TYR A 280 -3.06 -14.50 -14.97
C TYR A 280 -1.69 -14.69 -15.62
N PRO A 281 -0.66 -15.02 -14.81
CA PRO A 281 0.68 -15.29 -15.31
C PRO A 281 0.75 -16.71 -15.87
N GLU A 282 1.56 -16.85 -16.94
CA GLU A 282 1.87 -18.11 -17.60
C GLU A 282 3.34 -18.17 -17.99
N HIS A 283 3.80 -19.36 -18.31
CA HIS A 283 5.17 -19.55 -18.76
C HIS A 283 5.25 -20.59 -19.88
N TYR A 284 6.29 -20.47 -20.68
CA TYR A 284 6.69 -21.47 -21.67
C TYR A 284 8.14 -21.87 -21.45
N GLN A 285 8.40 -23.16 -21.52
CA GLN A 285 9.76 -23.73 -21.49
C GLN A 285 9.91 -24.65 -22.69
N GLY A 286 10.78 -24.30 -23.60
CA GLY A 286 11.05 -24.99 -24.81
C GLY A 286 11.82 -24.09 -25.80
N SER A 287 12.41 -24.65 -26.84
CA SER A 287 13.20 -23.86 -27.82
C SER A 287 12.28 -23.25 -28.85
N ILE A 288 12.45 -21.93 -29.11
CA ILE A 288 11.86 -21.20 -30.24
C ILE A 288 13.03 -20.63 -31.04
N ALA A 289 13.34 -21.25 -32.18
CA ALA A 289 14.44 -20.79 -33.03
C ALA A 289 14.21 -19.37 -33.58
N PRO A 290 15.27 -18.66 -34.00
CA PRO A 290 15.12 -17.36 -34.67
C PRO A 290 14.16 -17.41 -35.86
N GLY A 291 13.19 -16.50 -35.88
CA GLY A 291 12.15 -16.42 -36.90
C GLY A 291 11.02 -17.46 -36.80
N GLN A 292 11.15 -18.47 -35.92
CA GLN A 292 10.14 -19.49 -35.72
C GLN A 292 8.93 -18.91 -34.95
N ALA A 293 7.73 -19.36 -35.32
CA ALA A 293 6.51 -19.16 -34.58
C ALA A 293 6.07 -20.50 -33.96
N VAL A 294 5.57 -20.44 -32.73
CA VAL A 294 4.99 -21.58 -31.99
C VAL A 294 3.62 -21.24 -31.51
N GLU A 295 2.71 -22.19 -31.56
CA GLU A 295 1.40 -22.07 -30.95
C GLU A 295 1.48 -22.54 -29.51
N LEU A 296 1.00 -21.70 -28.58
CA LEU A 296 0.93 -21.97 -27.16
C LEU A 296 -0.53 -22.02 -26.72
N THR A 297 -0.89 -23.02 -25.97
CA THR A 297 -2.21 -23.13 -25.37
C THR A 297 -2.09 -23.00 -23.86
N THR A 298 -2.78 -22.03 -23.29
CA THR A 298 -2.88 -21.84 -21.84
C THR A 298 -4.27 -22.19 -21.35
N THR A 299 -4.35 -22.79 -20.17
CA THR A 299 -5.63 -23.17 -19.58
C THR A 299 -5.73 -22.70 -18.15
N LYS A 300 -6.81 -22.00 -17.81
CA LYS A 300 -7.13 -21.57 -16.46
C LYS A 300 -8.42 -22.24 -16.00
N LYS A 301 -8.34 -23.01 -14.91
CA LYS A 301 -9.53 -23.56 -14.26
C LYS A 301 -10.20 -22.47 -13.44
N LEU A 302 -11.50 -22.30 -13.65
CA LEU A 302 -12.35 -21.33 -12.97
C LEU A 302 -13.30 -22.02 -12.02
N ASN A 303 -13.62 -21.35 -10.91
CA ASN A 303 -14.52 -21.84 -9.88
C ASN A 303 -15.53 -20.76 -9.49
N SER A 304 -16.85 -21.02 -9.63
CA SER A 304 -17.91 -20.05 -9.34
C SER A 304 -17.98 -19.60 -7.87
N MET A 305 -17.27 -20.26 -6.96
CA MET A 305 -17.13 -19.82 -5.57
C MET A 305 -16.21 -18.60 -5.44
N LEU A 306 -15.36 -18.34 -6.43
CA LEU A 306 -14.52 -17.16 -6.51
C LEU A 306 -15.23 -16.06 -7.28
N PRO A 307 -15.39 -14.84 -6.71
CA PRO A 307 -16.18 -13.78 -7.32
C PRO A 307 -15.74 -13.39 -8.75
N ASP A 308 -14.43 -13.35 -9.01
CA ASP A 308 -13.90 -12.95 -10.32
C ASP A 308 -14.02 -14.08 -11.35
N ASP A 309 -13.76 -15.31 -10.94
CA ASP A 309 -13.98 -16.47 -11.77
C ASP A 309 -15.47 -16.55 -12.17
N LYS A 310 -16.38 -16.33 -11.22
CA LYS A 310 -17.82 -16.30 -11.46
C LYS A 310 -18.22 -15.19 -12.45
N LYS A 311 -17.62 -14.00 -12.32
CA LYS A 311 -17.87 -12.91 -13.29
C LYS A 311 -17.43 -13.35 -14.68
N LEU A 312 -16.20 -13.87 -14.83
CA LEU A 312 -15.65 -14.31 -16.10
C LEU A 312 -16.48 -15.45 -16.73
N MET A 313 -16.97 -16.39 -15.92
CA MET A 313 -17.84 -17.50 -16.37
C MET A 313 -19.19 -17.02 -16.94
N ASN A 314 -19.64 -15.81 -16.60
CA ASN A 314 -20.90 -15.23 -17.04
C ASN A 314 -20.75 -14.29 -18.25
N LEU A 315 -19.54 -14.06 -18.75
CA LEU A 315 -19.29 -13.22 -19.90
C LEU A 315 -19.54 -13.97 -21.23
N ASP A 316 -19.86 -13.20 -22.26
CA ASP A 316 -19.86 -13.67 -23.63
C ASP A 316 -18.43 -13.59 -24.19
N ILE A 317 -17.67 -14.66 -23.97
CA ILE A 317 -16.24 -14.71 -24.32
C ILE A 317 -15.96 -14.40 -25.79
N ALA A 318 -16.93 -14.57 -26.67
CA ALA A 318 -16.76 -14.24 -28.09
C ALA A 318 -16.60 -12.74 -28.37
N LYS A 319 -17.00 -11.89 -27.41
CA LYS A 319 -16.85 -10.43 -27.48
C LYS A 319 -15.58 -9.91 -26.82
N GLU A 320 -14.91 -10.77 -26.04
CA GLU A 320 -13.76 -10.40 -25.27
C GLU A 320 -12.46 -10.56 -26.07
N THR A 321 -11.47 -9.74 -25.76
CA THR A 321 -10.15 -9.79 -26.39
C THR A 321 -9.08 -10.22 -25.40
N VAL A 322 -7.98 -10.76 -25.90
CA VAL A 322 -6.85 -11.16 -25.07
C VAL A 322 -5.63 -10.34 -25.43
N LYS A 323 -5.04 -9.72 -24.42
CA LYS A 323 -3.73 -9.06 -24.50
C LYS A 323 -2.68 -9.95 -23.89
N ILE A 324 -1.58 -10.16 -24.60
CA ILE A 324 -0.40 -10.89 -24.11
C ILE A 324 0.69 -9.88 -23.80
N GLN A 325 1.21 -9.94 -22.58
CA GLN A 325 2.34 -9.12 -22.16
C GLN A 325 3.49 -10.01 -21.75
N VAL A 326 4.54 -10.04 -22.57
CA VAL A 326 5.76 -10.78 -22.22
C VAL A 326 6.50 -10.04 -21.12
N THR A 327 6.85 -10.76 -20.05
CA THR A 327 7.49 -10.20 -18.85
C THR A 327 8.90 -10.74 -18.60
N TYR A 328 9.30 -11.79 -19.31
CA TYR A 328 10.63 -12.39 -19.17
C TYR A 328 10.98 -13.21 -20.40
N ILE A 329 12.22 -13.12 -20.84
CA ILE A 329 12.79 -14.01 -21.85
C ILE A 329 14.18 -14.45 -21.41
N ALA A 330 14.46 -15.76 -21.50
CA ALA A 330 15.80 -16.32 -21.43
C ALA A 330 16.17 -16.93 -22.79
N PHE A 331 17.37 -16.67 -23.24
CA PHE A 331 17.94 -17.15 -24.50
C PHE A 331 18.92 -18.30 -24.28
N ASP A 332 19.15 -19.09 -25.32
CA ASP A 332 20.09 -20.22 -25.28
C ASP A 332 21.55 -19.80 -25.06
N ASN A 333 21.90 -18.57 -25.40
CA ASN A 333 23.23 -18.00 -25.14
C ASN A 333 23.45 -17.53 -23.71
N GLY A 334 22.43 -17.72 -22.80
CA GLY A 334 22.46 -17.32 -21.39
C GLY A 334 22.04 -15.87 -21.15
N GLU A 335 21.72 -15.09 -22.20
CA GLU A 335 21.15 -13.75 -22.01
C GLU A 335 19.74 -13.83 -21.43
N VAL A 336 19.41 -12.88 -20.54
CA VAL A 336 18.07 -12.74 -19.94
C VAL A 336 17.60 -11.30 -20.10
N ILE A 337 16.35 -11.14 -20.53
CA ILE A 337 15.64 -9.87 -20.50
C ILE A 337 14.50 -9.97 -19.49
N SER A 338 14.55 -9.18 -18.43
CA SER A 338 13.46 -9.10 -17.44
C SER A 338 13.38 -7.70 -16.82
N PRO A 339 12.17 -7.22 -16.47
CA PRO A 339 12.01 -6.03 -15.66
C PRO A 339 12.73 -6.15 -14.32
N LYS A 340 13.19 -5.02 -13.80
CA LYS A 340 13.81 -4.93 -12.47
C LYS A 340 12.83 -4.31 -11.49
N ASN A 341 12.85 -4.76 -10.24
CA ASN A 341 12.20 -4.05 -9.15
C ASN A 341 13.13 -2.93 -8.70
N PHE A 342 12.72 -1.69 -8.87
CA PHE A 342 13.48 -0.50 -8.46
C PHE A 342 12.96 0.11 -7.16
N VAL A 343 11.80 -0.36 -6.71
CA VAL A 343 11.08 0.20 -5.55
C VAL A 343 10.74 -0.97 -4.64
N GLU A 344 11.66 -1.31 -3.76
CA GLU A 344 11.46 -2.22 -2.63
C GLU A 344 11.23 -1.43 -1.33
#